data_c7e7da1065528ffcb34f70b2ad08b59e
#
_entry.id   c7e7da1065528ffcb34f70b2ad08b59e
#
_cell.length_a   1.000
_cell.length_b   1.000
_cell.length_c   1.000
_cell.angle_alpha   90.00
_cell.angle_beta   90.00
_cell.angle_gamma   90.00
#
_symmetry.space_group_name_H-M   'P 1'
#
loop_
_entity.id
_entity.type
_entity.pdbx_description
1 polymer ?
#
loop_
_entity_poly.entity_id
_entity_poly.type
_entity_poly.pdbx_seq_one_letter_code
_entity_poly.pdbx_strand_id
1 'polypeptide(L)'
;MTVAALRGRPRLTARRRAIFEIVAGTRSHPDARQVFQEAQERFPGISLATVYRALGWLRGAGLLAELPGDGAARFDANVAAHHHLVCVRCGRMVDVEVSIDGLKEQARQQSGFVSVGSARVQFQGLCPECGSLAGPGRPRGGRVKA
;
A
#
# COMPACT_ATOMS: atom_id res chain seq x y z
N MET A 1 -6.51 6.90 11.26
CA MET A 1 -7.52 7.89 10.79
C MET A 1 -8.88 7.47 11.31
N THR A 2 -9.55 8.32 12.06
CA THR A 2 -10.83 8.04 12.73
C THR A 2 -11.97 8.20 11.72
N VAL A 3 -13.06 7.41 11.87
CA VAL A 3 -14.29 7.45 11.07
C VAL A 3 -14.92 8.87 10.95
N ALA A 4 -14.51 9.80 11.80
CA ALA A 4 -14.94 11.21 11.77
C ALA A 4 -14.49 11.99 10.51
N ALA A 5 -13.46 11.56 9.80
CA ALA A 5 -12.96 12.21 8.56
C ALA A 5 -13.87 12.02 7.35
N LEU A 6 -14.97 11.27 7.48
CA LEU A 6 -15.87 10.90 6.38
C LEU A 6 -17.08 11.86 6.23
N ARG A 7 -17.17 12.93 7.02
CA ARG A 7 -18.24 13.92 6.87
C ARG A 7 -18.05 14.73 5.60
N GLY A 8 -18.97 14.56 4.64
CA GLY A 8 -18.96 15.26 3.35
C GLY A 8 -18.48 14.43 2.15
N ARG A 9 -18.07 13.16 2.35
CA ARG A 9 -17.68 12.23 1.27
C ARG A 9 -18.85 11.34 0.82
N PRO A 10 -18.80 10.77 -0.42
CA PRO A 10 -19.86 9.91 -0.94
C PRO A 10 -20.18 8.77 0.02
N ARG A 11 -21.49 8.50 0.19
CA ARG A 11 -22.02 7.59 1.21
C ARG A 11 -21.43 6.18 1.08
N LEU A 12 -20.62 5.78 2.07
CA LEU A 12 -20.06 4.44 2.16
C LEU A 12 -21.19 3.42 2.42
N THR A 13 -21.34 2.43 1.54
CA THR A 13 -22.18 1.27 1.84
C THR A 13 -21.53 0.44 2.97
N ALA A 14 -22.36 -0.38 3.68
CA ALA A 14 -21.85 -1.24 4.75
C ALA A 14 -20.66 -2.12 4.30
N ARG A 15 -20.73 -2.69 3.08
CA ARG A 15 -19.64 -3.50 2.50
C ARG A 15 -18.37 -2.67 2.24
N ARG A 16 -18.50 -1.46 1.69
CA ARG A 16 -17.34 -0.59 1.44
C ARG A 16 -16.69 -0.15 2.75
N ARG A 17 -17.49 0.15 3.76
CA ARG A 17 -17.00 0.50 5.10
C ARG A 17 -16.21 -0.66 5.70
N ALA A 18 -16.74 -1.87 5.69
CA ALA A 18 -16.07 -3.03 6.23
C ALA A 18 -14.74 -3.33 5.49
N ILE A 19 -14.72 -3.21 4.15
CA ILE A 19 -13.50 -3.38 3.35
C ILE A 19 -12.46 -2.31 3.70
N PHE A 20 -12.89 -1.06 3.90
CA PHE A 20 -12.01 0.00 4.38
C PHE A 20 -11.45 -0.32 5.78
N GLU A 21 -12.29 -0.76 6.72
CA GLU A 21 -11.89 -1.11 8.08
C GLU A 21 -10.89 -2.27 8.12
N ILE A 22 -11.05 -3.28 7.24
CA ILE A 22 -10.10 -4.38 7.07
C ILE A 22 -8.71 -3.82 6.69
N VAL A 23 -8.64 -2.98 5.66
CA VAL A 23 -7.37 -2.40 5.22
C VAL A 23 -6.79 -1.48 6.29
N ALA A 24 -7.62 -0.64 6.94
CA ALA A 24 -7.19 0.30 7.97
C ALA A 24 -6.77 -0.38 9.28
N GLY A 25 -7.26 -1.58 9.55
CA GLY A 25 -6.95 -2.37 10.74
C GLY A 25 -5.62 -3.09 10.71
N THR A 26 -4.93 -3.08 9.59
CA THR A 26 -3.64 -3.78 9.43
C THR A 26 -2.55 -2.85 8.91
N ARG A 27 -1.31 -3.13 9.32
CA ARG A 27 -0.09 -2.48 8.78
C ARG A 27 0.63 -3.34 7.74
N SER A 28 0.03 -4.47 7.33
CA SER A 28 0.66 -5.40 6.40
C SER A 28 0.41 -5.08 4.93
N HIS A 29 -0.39 -4.04 4.63
CA HIS A 29 -0.78 -3.66 3.27
C HIS A 29 -1.35 -4.85 2.50
N PRO A 30 -2.58 -5.28 2.82
CA PRO A 30 -3.17 -6.49 2.26
C PRO A 30 -3.43 -6.34 0.75
N ASP A 31 -3.32 -7.44 0.02
CA ASP A 31 -3.84 -7.52 -1.34
C ASP A 31 -5.35 -7.79 -1.35
N ALA A 32 -5.97 -7.75 -2.54
CA ALA A 32 -7.41 -7.94 -2.67
C ALA A 32 -7.88 -9.34 -2.23
N ARG A 33 -7.03 -10.37 -2.30
CA ARG A 33 -7.39 -11.72 -1.87
C ARG A 33 -7.39 -11.84 -0.35
N GLN A 34 -6.41 -11.23 0.30
CA GLN A 34 -6.34 -11.15 1.77
C GLN A 34 -7.55 -10.38 2.31
N VAL A 35 -7.88 -9.23 1.71
CA VAL A 35 -9.09 -8.47 2.06
C VAL A 35 -10.36 -9.29 1.83
N PHE A 36 -10.42 -10.08 0.75
CA PHE A 36 -11.55 -10.96 0.47
C PHE A 36 -11.73 -12.04 1.53
N GLN A 37 -10.65 -12.68 1.97
CA GLN A 37 -10.70 -13.70 3.03
C GLN A 37 -11.30 -13.14 4.32
N GLU A 38 -10.84 -11.99 4.79
CA GLU A 38 -11.41 -11.32 5.97
C GLU A 38 -12.85 -10.83 5.75
N ALA A 39 -13.15 -10.32 4.56
CA ALA A 39 -14.50 -9.85 4.24
C ALA A 39 -15.55 -10.98 4.21
N GLN A 40 -15.14 -12.20 3.84
CA GLN A 40 -16.03 -13.37 3.86
C GLN A 40 -16.55 -13.72 5.27
N GLU A 41 -15.73 -13.49 6.30
CA GLU A 41 -16.15 -13.71 7.70
C GLU A 41 -17.30 -12.78 8.10
N ARG A 42 -17.29 -11.54 7.61
CA ARG A 42 -18.32 -10.53 7.90
C ARG A 42 -19.52 -10.59 6.95
N PHE A 43 -19.31 -11.03 5.71
CA PHE A 43 -20.31 -11.10 4.65
C PHE A 43 -20.21 -12.43 3.90
N PRO A 44 -20.79 -13.51 4.44
CA PRO A 44 -20.87 -14.78 3.73
C PRO A 44 -21.54 -14.58 2.36
N GLY A 45 -20.89 -15.05 1.29
CA GLY A 45 -21.35 -14.86 -0.08
C GLY A 45 -20.87 -13.59 -0.78
N ILE A 46 -20.01 -12.77 -0.16
CA ILE A 46 -19.31 -11.71 -0.91
C ILE A 46 -18.43 -12.35 -1.97
N SER A 47 -18.37 -11.75 -3.16
CA SER A 47 -17.48 -12.21 -4.23
C SER A 47 -16.19 -11.41 -4.27
N LEU A 48 -15.09 -12.01 -4.75
CA LEU A 48 -13.83 -11.33 -4.98
C LEU A 48 -13.99 -10.12 -5.92
N ALA A 49 -14.85 -10.24 -6.94
CA ALA A 49 -15.18 -9.12 -7.84
C ALA A 49 -15.82 -7.95 -7.11
N THR A 50 -16.64 -8.22 -6.08
CA THR A 50 -17.22 -7.17 -5.24
C THR A 50 -16.17 -6.48 -4.40
N VAL A 51 -15.19 -7.21 -3.90
CA VAL A 51 -14.04 -6.64 -3.16
C VAL A 51 -13.21 -5.74 -4.07
N TYR A 52 -12.84 -6.20 -5.27
CA TYR A 52 -12.11 -5.37 -6.24
C TYR A 52 -12.86 -4.07 -6.58
N ARG A 53 -14.18 -4.15 -6.82
CA ARG A 53 -14.99 -2.94 -7.09
C ARG A 53 -15.02 -1.99 -5.89
N ALA A 54 -15.08 -2.51 -4.67
CA ALA A 54 -15.07 -1.70 -3.46
C ALA A 54 -13.70 -1.03 -3.24
N LEU A 55 -12.60 -1.78 -3.39
CA LEU A 55 -11.23 -1.25 -3.31
C LEU A 55 -10.97 -0.16 -4.36
N GLY A 56 -11.38 -0.41 -5.62
CA GLY A 56 -11.27 0.59 -6.69
C GLY A 56 -12.07 1.86 -6.41
N TRP A 57 -13.28 1.71 -5.84
CA TRP A 57 -14.08 2.87 -5.44
C TRP A 57 -13.44 3.63 -4.27
N LEU A 58 -12.95 2.93 -3.24
CA LEU A 58 -12.26 3.54 -2.09
C LEU A 58 -11.00 4.28 -2.50
N ARG A 59 -10.23 3.72 -3.44
CA ARG A 59 -9.08 4.39 -4.05
C ARG A 59 -9.50 5.65 -4.81
N GLY A 60 -10.52 5.56 -5.67
CA GLY A 60 -11.04 6.70 -6.41
C GLY A 60 -11.59 7.81 -5.50
N ALA A 61 -12.10 7.45 -4.33
CA ALA A 61 -12.54 8.41 -3.30
C ALA A 61 -11.38 8.97 -2.47
N GLY A 62 -10.13 8.57 -2.71
CA GLY A 62 -8.95 9.00 -1.96
C GLY A 62 -8.91 8.47 -0.52
N LEU A 63 -9.60 7.37 -0.23
CA LEU A 63 -9.63 6.73 1.08
C LEU A 63 -8.58 5.63 1.22
N LEU A 64 -8.13 5.06 0.10
CA LEU A 64 -7.07 4.08 0.02
C LEU A 64 -6.04 4.53 -1.02
N ALA A 65 -4.78 4.21 -0.76
CA ALA A 65 -3.72 4.19 -1.76
C ALA A 65 -3.56 2.76 -2.30
N GLU A 66 -3.22 2.65 -3.59
CA GLU A 66 -2.79 1.41 -4.21
C GLU A 66 -1.28 1.45 -4.36
N LEU A 67 -0.61 0.41 -3.90
CA LEU A 67 0.83 0.27 -3.89
C LEU A 67 1.24 -0.86 -4.83
N PRO A 68 2.35 -0.73 -5.57
CA PRO A 68 2.89 -1.85 -6.32
C PRO A 68 3.32 -2.96 -5.35
N GLY A 69 2.87 -4.17 -5.60
CA GLY A 69 3.25 -5.37 -4.89
C GLY A 69 3.95 -6.36 -5.82
N ASP A 70 4.60 -7.35 -5.23
CA ASP A 70 5.27 -8.43 -5.97
C ASP A 70 4.21 -9.43 -6.46
N GLY A 71 3.68 -9.19 -7.66
CA GLY A 71 2.63 -10.00 -8.30
C GLY A 71 1.19 -9.54 -8.10
N ALA A 72 0.86 -8.80 -7.05
CA ALA A 72 -0.47 -8.23 -6.82
C ALA A 72 -0.37 -6.83 -6.21
N ALA A 73 -1.32 -5.95 -6.57
CA ALA A 73 -1.44 -4.64 -5.95
C ALA A 73 -1.80 -4.77 -4.46
N ARG A 74 -1.21 -3.94 -3.62
CA ARG A 74 -1.50 -3.83 -2.19
C ARG A 74 -2.26 -2.56 -1.89
N PHE A 75 -2.99 -2.55 -0.79
CA PHE A 75 -3.83 -1.42 -0.40
C PHE A 75 -3.41 -0.87 0.95
N ASP A 76 -3.44 0.45 1.05
CA ASP A 76 -3.05 1.19 2.23
C ASP A 76 -4.10 2.25 2.56
N ALA A 77 -4.52 2.31 3.81
CA ALA A 77 -5.44 3.31 4.32
C ALA A 77 -4.74 4.59 4.78
N ASN A 78 -3.42 4.57 4.93
CA ASN A 78 -2.63 5.77 5.15
C ASN A 78 -2.35 6.46 3.81
N VAL A 79 -3.23 7.37 3.43
CA VAL A 79 -3.09 8.14 2.18
C VAL A 79 -2.16 9.36 2.30
N ALA A 80 -1.64 9.67 3.49
CA ALA A 80 -0.62 10.69 3.67
C ALA A 80 0.69 10.26 2.98
N ALA A 81 1.55 11.21 2.65
CA ALA A 81 2.85 10.90 2.05
C ALA A 81 3.74 10.19 3.08
N HIS A 82 4.14 8.97 2.79
CA HIS A 82 5.08 8.15 3.55
C HIS A 82 5.78 7.18 2.61
N HIS A 83 6.72 6.43 3.13
CA HIS A 83 7.58 5.54 2.37
C HIS A 83 7.42 4.11 2.84
N HIS A 84 7.88 3.15 2.05
CA HIS A 84 7.75 1.73 2.35
C HIS A 84 9.10 1.02 2.27
N LEU A 85 9.29 0.01 3.12
CA LEU A 85 10.37 -0.95 3.03
C LEU A 85 9.77 -2.34 2.74
N VAL A 86 10.23 -2.98 1.67
CA VAL A 86 9.72 -4.28 1.21
C VAL A 86 10.80 -5.34 1.34
N CYS A 87 10.44 -6.47 1.94
CA CYS A 87 11.31 -7.63 1.99
C CYS A 87 11.33 -8.32 0.62
N VAL A 88 12.52 -8.40 0.01
CA VAL A 88 12.70 -9.02 -1.32
C VAL A 88 12.50 -10.52 -1.32
N ARG A 89 12.42 -11.17 -0.16
CA ARG A 89 12.23 -12.63 -0.05
C ARG A 89 10.77 -13.01 0.18
N CYS A 90 10.09 -12.40 1.14
CA CYS A 90 8.72 -12.76 1.51
C CYS A 90 7.66 -11.73 1.13
N GLY A 91 8.06 -10.57 0.59
CA GLY A 91 7.16 -9.51 0.19
C GLY A 91 6.53 -8.73 1.36
N ARG A 92 6.95 -8.97 2.62
CA ARG A 92 6.50 -8.19 3.77
C ARG A 92 6.81 -6.71 3.52
N MET A 93 5.81 -5.86 3.68
CA MET A 93 5.90 -4.42 3.50
C MET A 93 5.62 -3.74 4.83
N VAL A 94 6.36 -2.70 5.14
CA VAL A 94 6.18 -1.87 6.33
C VAL A 94 6.36 -0.40 5.98
N ASP A 95 5.63 0.46 6.68
CA ASP A 95 5.80 1.91 6.59
C ASP A 95 7.13 2.33 7.21
N VAL A 96 7.77 3.32 6.58
CA VAL A 96 8.95 3.99 7.13
C VAL A 96 8.78 5.49 7.01
N GLU A 97 9.11 6.19 8.09
CA GLU A 97 9.08 7.65 8.16
C GLU A 97 10.52 8.17 8.02
N VAL A 98 10.86 8.62 6.83
CA VAL A 98 12.16 9.24 6.54
C VAL A 98 11.95 10.53 5.76
N SER A 99 12.75 11.56 6.03
CA SER A 99 12.72 12.77 5.22
C SER A 99 13.44 12.54 3.89
N ILE A 100 12.77 12.93 2.80
CA ILE A 100 13.30 12.87 1.42
C ILE A 100 13.31 14.24 0.76
N ASP A 101 13.22 15.31 1.53
CA ASP A 101 13.10 16.67 0.97
C ASP A 101 14.30 17.02 0.11
N GLY A 102 15.52 16.66 0.51
CA GLY A 102 16.71 16.80 -0.29
C GLY A 102 16.66 16.05 -1.62
N LEU A 103 16.02 14.88 -1.67
CA LEU A 103 15.85 14.10 -2.91
C LEU A 103 14.84 14.76 -3.85
N LYS A 104 13.77 15.35 -3.32
CA LYS A 104 12.81 16.11 -4.15
C LYS A 104 13.48 17.29 -4.84
N GLU A 105 14.31 18.04 -4.11
CA GLU A 105 15.02 19.17 -4.67
C GLU A 105 16.05 18.73 -5.73
N GLN A 106 16.80 17.67 -5.47
CA GLN A 106 17.70 17.09 -6.46
C GLN A 106 16.96 16.64 -7.73
N ALA A 107 15.82 15.96 -7.58
CA ALA A 107 14.99 15.54 -8.71
C ALA A 107 14.48 16.74 -9.51
N ARG A 108 14.06 17.82 -8.83
CA ARG A 108 13.63 19.06 -9.48
C ARG A 108 14.75 19.66 -10.32
N GLN A 109 15.95 19.79 -9.73
CA GLN A 109 17.13 20.38 -10.40
C GLN A 109 17.56 19.57 -11.61
N GLN A 110 17.58 18.23 -11.50
CA GLN A 110 18.01 17.35 -12.59
C GLN A 110 16.98 17.24 -13.72
N SER A 111 15.68 17.35 -13.40
CA SER A 111 14.61 17.15 -14.39
C SER A 111 14.17 18.43 -15.10
N GLY A 112 14.52 19.60 -14.58
CA GLY A 112 14.00 20.89 -15.07
C GLY A 112 12.55 21.16 -14.74
N PHE A 113 11.91 20.35 -13.89
CA PHE A 113 10.52 20.60 -13.46
C PHE A 113 10.45 21.86 -12.59
N VAL A 114 9.36 22.62 -12.72
CA VAL A 114 9.13 23.85 -11.92
C VAL A 114 8.97 23.50 -10.43
N SER A 115 8.28 22.39 -10.13
CA SER A 115 8.09 21.93 -8.77
C SER A 115 7.94 20.40 -8.69
N VAL A 116 8.29 19.82 -7.54
CA VAL A 116 8.05 18.42 -7.19
C VAL A 116 7.15 18.41 -5.95
N GLY A 117 5.85 18.20 -6.14
CA GLY A 117 4.85 18.28 -5.07
C GLY A 117 4.89 17.09 -4.11
N SER A 118 5.08 15.87 -4.63
CA SER A 118 5.13 14.65 -3.83
C SER A 118 6.15 13.68 -4.37
N ALA A 119 6.68 12.83 -3.48
CA ALA A 119 7.50 11.69 -3.86
C ALA A 119 7.16 10.50 -2.97
N ARG A 120 7.24 9.30 -3.54
CA ARG A 120 7.18 8.04 -2.79
C ARG A 120 8.43 7.25 -3.09
N VAL A 121 9.07 6.76 -2.03
CA VAL A 121 10.26 5.93 -2.13
C VAL A 121 9.93 4.55 -1.57
N GLN A 122 10.29 3.52 -2.30
CA GLN A 122 10.21 2.15 -1.83
C GLN A 122 11.62 1.61 -1.65
N PHE A 123 11.96 1.32 -0.41
CA PHE A 123 13.20 0.65 -0.06
C PHE A 123 13.02 -0.86 -0.17
N GLN A 124 14.08 -1.56 -0.49
CA GLN A 124 14.11 -3.02 -0.58
C GLN A 124 15.18 -3.57 0.36
N GLY A 125 14.87 -4.67 1.04
CA GLY A 125 15.79 -5.29 1.99
C GLY A 125 15.33 -6.68 2.40
N LEU A 126 15.92 -7.23 3.45
CA LEU A 126 15.49 -8.48 4.08
C LEU A 126 14.88 -8.18 5.45
N CYS A 127 13.69 -8.70 5.73
CA CYS A 127 13.12 -8.63 7.08
C CYS A 127 13.90 -9.53 8.05
N PRO A 128 13.79 -9.33 9.38
CA PRO A 128 14.53 -10.10 10.35
C PRO A 128 14.34 -11.62 10.21
N GLU A 129 13.11 -12.06 9.95
CA GLU A 129 12.82 -13.49 9.77
C GLU A 129 13.50 -14.06 8.52
N CYS A 130 13.51 -13.30 7.42
CA CYS A 130 14.17 -13.73 6.19
C CYS A 130 15.70 -13.57 6.24
N GLY A 131 16.20 -12.60 7.00
CA GLY A 131 17.61 -12.38 7.22
C GLY A 131 18.26 -13.47 8.06
N SER A 132 17.58 -13.91 9.14
CA SER A 132 18.07 -15.00 10.01
C SER A 132 18.03 -16.38 9.35
N LEU A 133 17.17 -16.57 8.34
CA LEU A 133 17.11 -17.81 7.55
C LEU A 133 18.14 -17.84 6.41
N ALA A 134 18.90 -16.78 6.20
CA ALA A 134 19.86 -16.64 5.14
C ALA A 134 21.29 -16.97 5.59
N GLY A 135 21.72 -18.15 5.21
CA GLY A 135 23.00 -18.20 4.51
C GLY A 135 22.93 -17.30 3.25
N PRO A 136 24.05 -16.89 2.61
CA PRO A 136 24.08 -15.84 1.60
C PRO A 136 23.31 -16.21 0.32
N GLY A 137 22.00 -15.99 0.32
CA GLY A 137 21.14 -16.19 -0.84
C GLY A 137 20.97 -14.87 -1.59
N ARG A 138 21.33 -14.86 -2.86
CA ARG A 138 21.19 -13.72 -3.79
C ARG A 138 19.76 -13.14 -3.74
N PRO A 139 19.62 -11.80 -3.72
CA PRO A 139 18.34 -11.16 -3.94
C PRO A 139 17.82 -11.54 -5.34
N ARG A 140 16.54 -11.93 -5.43
CA ARG A 140 15.88 -12.07 -6.72
C ARG A 140 15.82 -10.68 -7.35
N GLY A 141 16.66 -10.46 -8.35
CA GLY A 141 16.78 -9.19 -9.03
C GLY A 141 15.46 -8.83 -9.70
N GLY A 142 14.78 -7.82 -9.18
CA GLY A 142 13.77 -7.10 -9.93
C GLY A 142 14.45 -6.45 -11.13
N ARG A 143 14.02 -6.77 -12.35
CA ARG A 143 14.46 -6.07 -13.56
C ARG A 143 14.03 -4.62 -13.44
N VAL A 144 14.98 -3.74 -13.23
CA VAL A 144 14.81 -2.32 -13.51
C VAL A 144 14.71 -2.21 -15.04
N LYS A 145 13.52 -1.92 -15.54
CA LYS A 145 13.40 -1.46 -16.94
C LYS A 145 13.90 -0.03 -16.99
N ALA A 146 14.96 0.17 -17.73
CA ALA A 146 15.44 1.49 -18.15
C ALA A 146 14.41 2.16 -19.05
#